data_73817fc2c76017d174f95ef3d98ce6ea
#
_entry.id   73817fc2c76017d174f95ef3d98ce6ea
#
_cell.length_a   1.000
_cell.length_b   1.000
_cell.length_c   1.000
_cell.angle_alpha   90.00
_cell.angle_beta   90.00
_cell.angle_gamma   90.00
#
_symmetry.space_group_name_H-M   'P 1'
#
loop_
_entity.id
_entity.type
_entity.pdbx_description
1 polymer ?
#
loop_
_entity_poly.entity_id
_entity_poly.type
_entity_poly.pdbx_seq_one_letter_code
_entity_poly.pdbx_strand_id
1 'polypeptide(L)'
;MSEHIIKAEFSEVMQKSYIDYAMSVICARALPDARDGLKPVQRRVLYSMDELGLRYDRPHRKSARIVGDTMGKYHPHGDSSIYESLVVMSQDFKKGVPLVDGHGNFGSIEGDGAAAMRYTEARLQKITQEAYLADLDKNVVDFVSNFDETEKEPEVLPVKVPNLLVNGADGIAVGMTTSIPPHNLGEVVDAVKAYMRKESITNEELMEYIKGPDFPTGGLVINKKDLLNIYSSGTGKLKLRGKVTFEPAKKRGEKDKLVISEIPYTMIGNNISKFLSDTVALIENKVTTDILDISNESSKDGIRIVLELRKGADVERLKNLLYKKTKLEDTFGVNMLAIVDGRPETLDLKGIIENHTQFYYEVTRSCLLYTSDAADDRISVD
;
A
#
# COMPACT_ATOMS: atom_id res chain seq x y z
N MET A 1 22.72 -30.26 -42.58
CA MET A 1 21.67 -29.89 -41.69
C MET A 1 20.60 -29.16 -42.50
N SER A 2 19.39 -29.71 -42.61
CA SER A 2 18.29 -29.06 -43.34
C SER A 2 17.77 -27.92 -42.42
N GLU A 3 17.92 -26.69 -42.87
CA GLU A 3 17.28 -25.54 -42.21
C GLU A 3 15.76 -25.69 -42.29
N HIS A 4 15.11 -25.89 -41.15
CA HIS A 4 13.65 -25.87 -41.05
C HIS A 4 13.21 -24.40 -40.95
N ILE A 5 12.84 -23.81 -42.08
CA ILE A 5 12.25 -22.46 -42.13
C ILE A 5 10.77 -22.57 -41.76
N ILE A 6 10.41 -22.11 -40.60
CA ILE A 6 9.00 -21.99 -40.15
C ILE A 6 8.50 -20.62 -40.62
N LYS A 7 7.51 -20.64 -41.52
CA LYS A 7 6.80 -19.42 -41.91
C LYS A 7 5.78 -19.06 -40.82
N ALA A 8 5.95 -17.90 -40.19
CA ALA A 8 4.98 -17.36 -39.22
C ALA A 8 4.55 -15.95 -39.68
N GLU A 9 3.27 -15.65 -39.55
CA GLU A 9 2.77 -14.32 -39.90
C GLU A 9 3.12 -13.34 -38.79
N PHE A 10 3.65 -12.18 -39.17
CA PHE A 10 4.14 -11.18 -38.22
C PHE A 10 3.06 -10.72 -37.23
N SER A 11 1.82 -10.53 -37.72
CA SER A 11 0.68 -10.12 -36.89
C SER A 11 0.35 -11.15 -35.80
N GLU A 12 0.38 -12.46 -36.13
CA GLU A 12 0.10 -13.54 -35.17
C GLU A 12 1.20 -13.64 -34.11
N VAL A 13 2.48 -13.54 -34.54
CA VAL A 13 3.61 -13.57 -33.60
C VAL A 13 3.55 -12.38 -32.64
N MET A 14 3.26 -11.18 -33.16
CA MET A 14 3.12 -9.97 -32.34
C MET A 14 1.96 -10.07 -31.35
N GLN A 15 0.79 -10.52 -31.79
CA GLN A 15 -0.36 -10.72 -30.91
C GLN A 15 -0.05 -11.69 -29.77
N LYS A 16 0.52 -12.86 -30.11
CA LYS A 16 0.87 -13.87 -29.10
C LYS A 16 1.88 -13.31 -28.10
N SER A 17 2.98 -12.74 -28.58
CA SER A 17 4.02 -12.19 -27.72
C SER A 17 3.52 -11.04 -26.84
N TYR A 18 2.59 -10.20 -27.37
CA TYR A 18 2.00 -9.13 -26.59
C TYR A 18 1.06 -9.65 -25.48
N ILE A 19 0.28 -10.70 -25.78
CA ILE A 19 -0.59 -11.34 -24.78
C ILE A 19 0.26 -11.98 -23.69
N ASP A 20 1.31 -12.74 -24.05
CA ASP A 20 2.21 -13.35 -23.09
C ASP A 20 2.89 -12.31 -22.18
N TYR A 21 3.36 -11.21 -22.78
CA TYR A 21 3.92 -10.09 -22.02
C TYR A 21 2.87 -9.43 -21.10
N ALA A 22 1.66 -9.16 -21.62
CA ALA A 22 0.59 -8.53 -20.84
C ALA A 22 0.20 -9.40 -19.63
N MET A 23 0.05 -10.72 -19.83
CA MET A 23 -0.25 -11.66 -18.76
C MET A 23 0.87 -11.70 -17.70
N SER A 24 2.13 -11.71 -18.14
CA SER A 24 3.27 -11.64 -17.22
C SER A 24 3.24 -10.36 -16.38
N VAL A 25 2.98 -9.18 -16.99
CA VAL A 25 2.90 -7.90 -16.27
C VAL A 25 1.71 -7.88 -15.30
N ILE A 26 0.58 -8.45 -15.68
CA ILE A 26 -0.63 -8.50 -14.85
C ILE A 26 -0.40 -9.40 -13.64
N CYS A 27 -0.06 -10.68 -13.87
CA CYS A 27 -0.01 -11.69 -12.80
C CYS A 27 1.29 -11.66 -11.99
N ALA A 28 2.43 -11.39 -12.64
CA ALA A 28 3.75 -11.53 -12.02
C ALA A 28 4.46 -10.19 -11.69
N ARG A 29 3.79 -9.05 -11.81
CA ARG A 29 4.43 -7.74 -11.53
C ARG A 29 3.54 -6.73 -10.84
N ALA A 30 2.40 -6.35 -11.45
CA ALA A 30 1.68 -5.13 -11.08
C ALA A 30 0.56 -5.34 -10.06
N LEU A 31 -0.11 -6.49 -10.10
CA LEU A 31 -1.26 -6.76 -9.24
C LEU A 31 -0.85 -7.55 -7.99
N PRO A 32 -1.50 -7.26 -6.84
CA PRO A 32 -1.34 -8.05 -5.62
C PRO A 32 -2.15 -9.34 -5.70
N ASP A 33 -1.70 -10.39 -5.00
CA ASP A 33 -2.48 -11.61 -4.77
C ASP A 33 -3.53 -11.35 -3.68
N ALA A 34 -4.75 -11.86 -3.86
CA ALA A 34 -5.84 -11.66 -2.90
C ALA A 34 -5.58 -12.35 -1.55
N ARG A 35 -4.80 -13.43 -1.53
CA ARG A 35 -4.48 -14.24 -0.35
C ARG A 35 -3.57 -13.49 0.63
N ASP A 36 -2.44 -12.94 0.16
CA ASP A 36 -1.45 -12.26 1.01
C ASP A 36 -1.39 -10.73 0.81
N GLY A 37 -2.09 -10.20 -0.19
CA GLY A 37 -2.16 -8.76 -0.48
C GLY A 37 -0.83 -8.16 -0.95
N LEU A 38 0.12 -8.98 -1.42
CA LEU A 38 1.45 -8.55 -1.81
C LEU A 38 1.66 -8.69 -3.32
N LYS A 39 2.43 -7.76 -3.87
CA LYS A 39 3.01 -7.91 -5.20
C LYS A 39 4.20 -8.87 -5.15
N PRO A 40 4.56 -9.55 -6.25
CA PRO A 40 5.68 -10.49 -6.26
C PRO A 40 7.00 -9.90 -5.74
N VAL A 41 7.34 -8.67 -6.12
CA VAL A 41 8.57 -8.01 -5.64
C VAL A 41 8.55 -7.79 -4.12
N GLN A 42 7.41 -7.42 -3.55
CA GLN A 42 7.27 -7.20 -2.10
C GLN A 42 7.43 -8.53 -1.34
N ARG A 43 6.78 -9.58 -1.81
CA ARG A 43 6.88 -10.93 -1.24
C ARG A 43 8.32 -11.42 -1.24
N ARG A 44 9.01 -11.29 -2.36
CA ARG A 44 10.41 -11.70 -2.53
C ARG A 44 11.37 -10.93 -1.64
N VAL A 45 11.15 -9.61 -1.46
CA VAL A 45 11.95 -8.79 -0.55
C VAL A 45 11.77 -9.25 0.89
N LEU A 46 10.52 -9.46 1.35
CA LEU A 46 10.26 -9.91 2.72
C LEU A 46 10.80 -11.31 2.98
N TYR A 47 10.66 -12.22 2.02
CA TYR A 47 11.22 -13.57 2.11
C TYR A 47 12.75 -13.57 2.15
N SER A 48 13.42 -12.80 1.27
CA SER A 48 14.88 -12.64 1.30
C SER A 48 15.36 -12.05 2.63
N MET A 49 14.63 -11.10 3.21
CA MET A 49 14.95 -10.54 4.52
C MET A 49 14.84 -11.57 5.64
N ASP A 50 13.88 -12.47 5.59
CA ASP A 50 13.72 -13.55 6.57
C ASP A 50 14.86 -14.58 6.45
N GLU A 51 15.19 -15.00 5.23
CA GLU A 51 16.35 -15.89 5.00
C GLU A 51 17.67 -15.30 5.46
N LEU A 52 17.87 -13.99 5.28
CA LEU A 52 19.02 -13.26 5.80
C LEU A 52 19.00 -13.10 7.33
N GLY A 53 17.95 -13.56 8.01
CA GLY A 53 17.78 -13.46 9.45
C GLY A 53 17.61 -12.03 9.96
N LEU A 54 17.04 -11.13 9.14
CA LEU A 54 16.87 -9.71 9.47
C LEU A 54 15.61 -9.46 10.31
N ARG A 55 15.55 -10.12 11.46
CA ARG A 55 14.42 -10.08 12.39
C ARG A 55 14.34 -8.74 13.12
N TYR A 56 13.17 -8.40 13.63
CA TYR A 56 12.90 -7.14 14.33
C TYR A 56 13.79 -6.93 15.58
N ASP A 57 14.25 -8.01 16.20
CA ASP A 57 15.11 -8.02 17.38
C ASP A 57 16.63 -8.09 17.04
N ARG A 58 16.97 -8.06 15.74
CA ARG A 58 18.36 -8.11 15.25
C ARG A 58 18.80 -6.75 14.73
N PRO A 59 20.12 -6.50 14.62
CA PRO A 59 20.62 -5.26 14.02
C PRO A 59 20.17 -5.08 12.57
N HIS A 60 19.91 -3.84 12.18
CA HIS A 60 19.69 -3.48 10.79
C HIS A 60 20.88 -3.87 9.90
N ARG A 61 20.63 -4.13 8.63
CA ARG A 61 21.64 -4.41 7.60
C ARG A 61 21.46 -3.47 6.43
N LYS A 62 22.58 -3.23 5.71
CA LYS A 62 22.57 -2.36 4.50
C LYS A 62 21.50 -2.81 3.53
N SER A 63 20.68 -1.86 3.06
CA SER A 63 19.64 -2.11 2.06
C SER A 63 20.21 -2.71 0.77
N ALA A 64 21.43 -2.32 0.39
CA ALA A 64 22.13 -2.87 -0.76
C ALA A 64 22.33 -4.40 -0.68
N ARG A 65 22.52 -4.97 0.53
CA ARG A 65 22.61 -6.41 0.70
C ARG A 65 21.28 -7.09 0.46
N ILE A 66 20.19 -6.52 1.00
CA ILE A 66 18.83 -7.05 0.81
C ILE A 66 18.47 -7.04 -0.67
N VAL A 67 18.70 -5.91 -1.34
CA VAL A 67 18.44 -5.75 -2.78
C VAL A 67 19.25 -6.73 -3.61
N GLY A 68 20.55 -6.87 -3.31
CA GLY A 68 21.44 -7.79 -4.02
C GLY A 68 21.03 -9.26 -3.88
N ASP A 69 20.66 -9.69 -2.67
CA ASP A 69 20.20 -11.05 -2.40
C ASP A 69 18.86 -11.35 -3.10
N THR A 70 17.90 -10.42 -2.97
CA THR A 70 16.60 -10.52 -3.65
C THR A 70 16.75 -10.59 -5.16
N MET A 71 17.61 -9.74 -5.74
CA MET A 71 17.85 -9.69 -7.19
C MET A 71 18.54 -10.96 -7.70
N GLY A 72 19.53 -11.44 -6.95
CA GLY A 72 20.32 -12.59 -7.37
C GLY A 72 19.57 -13.92 -7.28
N LYS A 73 18.66 -14.07 -6.29
CA LYS A 73 17.97 -15.33 -6.04
C LYS A 73 16.55 -15.38 -6.60
N TYR A 74 15.78 -14.26 -6.51
CA TYR A 74 14.32 -14.34 -6.70
C TYR A 74 13.76 -13.38 -7.74
N HIS A 75 14.34 -12.19 -7.90
CA HIS A 75 13.72 -11.15 -8.70
C HIS A 75 14.67 -10.60 -9.78
N PRO A 76 14.68 -11.18 -11.00
CA PRO A 76 15.64 -10.86 -12.07
C PRO A 76 15.28 -9.54 -12.78
N HIS A 77 15.20 -8.44 -12.02
CA HIS A 77 14.88 -7.10 -12.50
C HIS A 77 15.84 -6.07 -11.91
N GLY A 78 15.73 -4.81 -12.35
CA GLY A 78 16.61 -3.74 -11.90
C GLY A 78 16.58 -3.50 -10.39
N ASP A 79 17.74 -3.26 -9.80
CA ASP A 79 17.96 -3.00 -8.38
C ASP A 79 17.12 -1.82 -7.86
N SER A 80 16.93 -0.79 -8.69
CA SER A 80 16.14 0.39 -8.35
C SER A 80 14.68 0.03 -8.01
N SER A 81 14.06 -0.88 -8.79
CA SER A 81 12.66 -1.28 -8.54
C SER A 81 12.50 -2.08 -7.25
N ILE A 82 13.49 -2.92 -6.93
CA ILE A 82 13.54 -3.69 -5.69
C ILE A 82 13.73 -2.74 -4.50
N TYR A 83 14.68 -1.80 -4.63
CA TYR A 83 14.93 -0.82 -3.57
C TYR A 83 13.74 0.11 -3.33
N GLU A 84 13.09 0.62 -4.39
CA GLU A 84 11.87 1.42 -4.25
C GLU A 84 10.75 0.66 -3.54
N SER A 85 10.58 -0.63 -3.83
CA SER A 85 9.62 -1.47 -3.13
C SER A 85 9.94 -1.61 -1.64
N LEU A 86 11.23 -1.85 -1.30
CA LEU A 86 11.70 -1.88 0.08
C LEU A 86 11.42 -0.55 0.80
N VAL A 87 11.72 0.57 0.15
CA VAL A 87 11.49 1.92 0.66
C VAL A 87 10.01 2.17 0.95
N VAL A 88 9.14 1.88 -0.01
CA VAL A 88 7.68 2.08 0.16
C VAL A 88 7.11 1.26 1.32
N MET A 89 7.62 0.03 1.53
CA MET A 89 7.18 -0.81 2.67
C MET A 89 7.63 -0.28 4.03
N SER A 90 8.57 0.64 4.10
CA SER A 90 9.03 1.29 5.34
C SER A 90 8.41 2.67 5.59
N GLN A 91 7.72 3.26 4.59
CA GLN A 91 7.17 4.62 4.69
C GLN A 91 5.79 4.61 5.38
N ASP A 92 5.73 5.18 6.56
CA ASP A 92 4.51 5.29 7.39
C ASP A 92 3.44 6.24 6.81
N PHE A 93 3.85 7.16 5.92
CA PHE A 93 2.93 8.03 5.19
C PHE A 93 2.35 7.39 3.92
N LYS A 94 2.84 6.21 3.51
CA LYS A 94 2.30 5.41 2.40
C LYS A 94 1.61 4.13 2.86
N LYS A 95 2.06 3.55 3.95
CA LYS A 95 1.52 2.29 4.50
C LYS A 95 0.96 2.52 5.88
N GLY A 96 -0.30 2.15 6.09
CA GLY A 96 -0.93 2.23 7.41
C GLY A 96 -0.23 1.34 8.44
N VAL A 97 0.31 0.21 7.97
CA VAL A 97 1.13 -0.72 8.74
C VAL A 97 2.42 -0.99 7.96
N PRO A 98 3.50 -0.26 8.22
CA PRO A 98 4.80 -0.54 7.60
C PRO A 98 5.28 -1.96 7.87
N LEU A 99 5.86 -2.61 6.85
CA LEU A 99 6.35 -4.00 6.93
C LEU A 99 7.86 -4.06 7.16
N VAL A 100 8.56 -2.99 6.88
CA VAL A 100 10.01 -2.85 6.99
C VAL A 100 10.34 -1.74 7.98
N ASP A 101 11.28 -2.02 8.88
CA ASP A 101 11.88 -1.05 9.80
C ASP A 101 13.14 -0.48 9.14
N GLY A 102 13.05 0.75 8.65
CA GLY A 102 14.12 1.45 7.96
C GLY A 102 14.93 2.32 8.90
N HIS A 103 16.26 2.32 8.74
CA HIS A 103 17.19 3.18 9.44
C HIS A 103 17.99 4.05 8.46
N GLY A 104 17.94 5.36 8.63
CA GLY A 104 18.49 6.35 7.72
C GLY A 104 17.40 7.15 6.99
N ASN A 105 17.74 7.74 5.85
CA ASN A 105 16.78 8.51 5.06
C ASN A 105 16.03 7.63 4.06
N PHE A 106 14.78 7.34 4.35
CA PHE A 106 13.83 6.61 3.49
C PHE A 106 12.83 7.54 2.76
N GLY A 107 13.20 8.80 2.57
CA GLY A 107 12.36 9.79 1.92
C GLY A 107 11.42 10.52 2.87
N SER A 108 10.67 11.48 2.34
CA SER A 108 9.71 12.27 3.09
C SER A 108 8.35 12.34 2.40
N ILE A 109 7.32 12.70 3.16
CA ILE A 109 5.97 12.94 2.63
C ILE A 109 5.94 14.08 1.61
N GLU A 110 6.93 14.98 1.63
CA GLU A 110 7.05 16.14 0.73
C GLU A 110 7.63 15.77 -0.64
N GLY A 111 8.09 14.53 -0.81
CA GLY A 111 8.59 14.02 -2.08
C GLY A 111 10.11 13.93 -2.17
N ASP A 112 10.84 14.14 -1.07
CA ASP A 112 12.26 13.82 -1.06
C ASP A 112 12.44 12.33 -1.25
N GLY A 113 13.35 11.95 -2.14
CA GLY A 113 13.69 10.56 -2.38
C GLY A 113 14.48 9.95 -1.22
N ALA A 114 14.42 8.63 -1.12
CA ALA A 114 15.30 7.91 -0.22
C ALA A 114 16.78 8.08 -0.59
N ALA A 115 17.67 8.05 0.39
CA ALA A 115 19.11 8.00 0.13
C ALA A 115 19.47 6.69 -0.61
N ALA A 116 20.59 6.68 -1.32
CA ALA A 116 21.04 5.49 -2.03
C ALA A 116 21.18 4.28 -1.08
N MET A 117 20.85 3.08 -1.56
CA MET A 117 20.77 1.82 -0.78
C MET A 117 22.05 1.46 -0.02
N ARG A 118 23.21 2.02 -0.41
CA ARG A 118 24.47 1.86 0.30
C ARG A 118 24.54 2.60 1.64
N TYR A 119 23.69 3.63 1.82
CA TYR A 119 23.63 4.44 3.04
C TYR A 119 22.54 4.02 3.99
N THR A 120 21.43 3.49 3.49
CA THR A 120 20.27 3.06 4.29
C THR A 120 20.45 1.64 4.82
N GLU A 121 19.77 1.35 5.92
CA GLU A 121 19.74 0.03 6.54
C GLU A 121 18.30 -0.36 6.83
N ALA A 122 18.00 -1.65 6.82
CA ALA A 122 16.65 -2.15 7.06
C ALA A 122 16.65 -3.49 7.81
N ARG A 123 15.51 -3.77 8.43
CA ARG A 123 15.13 -5.07 9.01
C ARG A 123 13.62 -5.25 8.94
N LEU A 124 13.13 -6.43 9.26
CA LEU A 124 11.69 -6.69 9.33
C LEU A 124 11.06 -5.95 10.51
N GLN A 125 9.82 -5.48 10.33
CA GLN A 125 8.99 -5.06 11.45
C GLN A 125 8.52 -6.28 12.27
N LYS A 126 8.19 -6.06 13.55
CA LYS A 126 7.67 -7.13 14.41
C LYS A 126 6.41 -7.78 13.83
N ILE A 127 5.47 -6.97 13.36
CA ILE A 127 4.24 -7.47 12.74
C ILE A 127 4.51 -8.31 11.48
N THR A 128 5.52 -7.96 10.70
CA THR A 128 5.88 -8.71 9.49
C THR A 128 6.38 -10.10 9.87
N GLN A 129 7.21 -10.20 10.88
CA GLN A 129 7.72 -11.49 11.33
C GLN A 129 6.62 -12.35 11.96
N GLU A 130 5.73 -11.77 12.79
CA GLU A 130 4.74 -12.52 13.56
C GLU A 130 3.43 -12.79 12.80
N ALA A 131 3.11 -11.97 11.79
CA ALA A 131 1.84 -12.07 11.07
C ALA A 131 1.96 -12.33 9.56
N TYR A 132 3.16 -12.20 8.96
CA TYR A 132 3.35 -12.42 7.51
C TYR A 132 4.28 -13.58 7.22
N LEU A 133 5.26 -13.85 8.07
CA LEU A 133 6.30 -14.86 7.86
C LEU A 133 6.25 -15.99 8.90
N ALA A 134 5.36 -15.87 9.88
CA ALA A 134 5.22 -16.91 10.89
C ALA A 134 4.78 -18.25 10.26
N ASP A 135 5.35 -19.32 10.77
CA ASP A 135 5.06 -20.71 10.35
C ASP A 135 5.50 -21.06 8.91
N LEU A 136 6.25 -20.19 8.22
CA LEU A 136 6.73 -20.42 6.85
C LEU A 136 7.64 -21.66 6.76
N ASP A 137 8.37 -21.97 7.82
CA ASP A 137 9.22 -23.16 7.98
C ASP A 137 8.44 -24.48 8.14
N LYS A 138 7.13 -24.42 8.35
CA LYS A 138 6.25 -25.59 8.56
C LYS A 138 5.58 -26.09 7.29
N ASN A 139 6.06 -25.69 6.13
CA ASN A 139 5.51 -26.10 4.85
C ASN A 139 3.98 -25.86 4.71
N VAL A 140 3.52 -24.70 5.23
CA VAL A 140 2.10 -24.32 5.25
C VAL A 140 1.63 -23.64 3.96
N VAL A 141 2.56 -23.29 3.07
CA VAL A 141 2.33 -22.70 1.76
C VAL A 141 3.20 -23.42 0.72
N ASP A 142 2.76 -23.37 -0.53
CA ASP A 142 3.50 -23.98 -1.64
C ASP A 142 4.74 -23.16 -1.99
N PHE A 143 5.83 -23.87 -2.33
CA PHE A 143 7.07 -23.31 -2.82
C PHE A 143 7.26 -23.66 -4.29
N VAL A 144 7.56 -22.65 -5.09
CA VAL A 144 7.85 -22.77 -6.51
C VAL A 144 9.33 -22.54 -6.80
N SER A 145 9.83 -23.07 -7.91
CA SER A 145 11.19 -22.77 -8.36
C SER A 145 11.29 -21.29 -8.75
N ASN A 146 12.44 -20.68 -8.44
CA ASN A 146 12.78 -19.34 -8.91
C ASN A 146 13.02 -19.32 -10.43
N PHE A 147 13.42 -18.16 -10.97
CA PHE A 147 13.58 -17.93 -12.41
C PHE A 147 14.65 -18.80 -13.10
N ASP A 148 15.67 -19.31 -12.39
CA ASP A 148 16.75 -20.16 -12.90
C ASP A 148 16.76 -21.59 -12.31
N GLU A 149 15.72 -21.93 -11.56
CA GLU A 149 15.50 -23.25 -10.92
C GLU A 149 16.59 -23.65 -9.88
N THR A 150 17.37 -22.68 -9.43
CA THR A 150 18.43 -22.94 -8.42
C THR A 150 17.93 -22.83 -6.98
N GLU A 151 16.88 -22.02 -6.76
CA GLU A 151 16.31 -21.75 -5.43
C GLU A 151 14.79 -21.95 -5.46
N LYS A 152 14.18 -21.98 -4.28
CA LYS A 152 12.73 -22.03 -4.12
C LYS A 152 12.23 -20.76 -3.43
N GLU A 153 11.10 -20.25 -3.87
CA GLU A 153 10.42 -19.11 -3.26
C GLU A 153 8.97 -19.49 -2.91
N PRO A 154 8.38 -18.91 -1.84
CA PRO A 154 6.99 -19.15 -1.52
C PRO A 154 6.08 -18.52 -2.58
N GLU A 155 5.07 -19.24 -3.05
CA GLU A 155 4.08 -18.72 -3.98
C GLU A 155 3.32 -17.54 -3.36
N VAL A 156 2.94 -17.69 -2.07
CA VAL A 156 2.32 -16.66 -1.23
C VAL A 156 2.89 -16.74 0.17
N LEU A 157 2.82 -15.65 0.95
CA LEU A 157 3.19 -15.69 2.37
C LEU A 157 1.98 -16.09 3.24
N PRO A 158 2.20 -16.79 4.38
CA PRO A 158 1.13 -17.23 5.29
C PRO A 158 0.60 -16.07 6.14
N VAL A 159 0.08 -15.04 5.49
CA VAL A 159 -0.35 -13.79 6.13
C VAL A 159 -1.61 -13.99 6.97
N LYS A 160 -1.58 -13.54 8.22
CA LYS A 160 -2.65 -13.73 9.22
C LYS A 160 -3.70 -12.61 9.22
N VAL A 161 -3.49 -11.55 8.44
CA VAL A 161 -4.41 -10.40 8.34
C VAL A 161 -4.61 -10.03 6.86
N PRO A 162 -5.79 -9.57 6.42
CA PRO A 162 -6.01 -9.22 5.02
C PRO A 162 -5.24 -7.94 4.66
N ASN A 163 -3.95 -8.11 4.36
CA ASN A 163 -3.03 -7.04 4.04
C ASN A 163 -3.53 -6.16 2.87
N LEU A 164 -4.27 -6.76 1.94
CA LEU A 164 -4.87 -6.04 0.83
C LEU A 164 -5.79 -4.90 1.28
N LEU A 165 -6.52 -5.08 2.39
CA LEU A 165 -7.33 -4.03 3.02
C LEU A 165 -6.49 -3.15 3.96
N VAL A 166 -5.62 -3.75 4.77
CA VAL A 166 -4.86 -3.01 5.80
C VAL A 166 -3.93 -1.98 5.16
N ASN A 167 -3.14 -2.38 4.18
CA ASN A 167 -2.15 -1.51 3.54
C ASN A 167 -2.58 -0.96 2.18
N GLY A 168 -3.71 -1.44 1.66
CA GLY A 168 -4.11 -1.13 0.31
C GLY A 168 -3.11 -1.59 -0.75
N ALA A 169 -3.43 -1.34 -2.00
CA ALA A 169 -2.55 -1.59 -3.13
C ALA A 169 -2.79 -0.58 -4.25
N ASP A 170 -1.74 -0.26 -4.97
CA ASP A 170 -1.77 0.53 -6.20
C ASP A 170 -0.90 -0.15 -7.26
N GLY A 171 -1.31 -0.14 -8.49
CA GLY A 171 -0.54 -0.76 -9.56
C GLY A 171 -1.12 -0.49 -10.94
N ILE A 172 -0.23 -0.39 -11.91
CA ILE A 172 -0.58 -0.16 -13.32
C ILE A 172 -0.08 -1.36 -14.12
N ALA A 173 -1.02 -2.15 -14.63
CA ALA A 173 -0.77 -3.27 -15.51
C ALA A 173 -1.13 -2.91 -16.97
N VAL A 174 -1.02 -3.88 -17.87
CA VAL A 174 -1.43 -3.69 -19.27
C VAL A 174 -2.95 -3.75 -19.35
N GLY A 175 -3.58 -2.65 -19.73
CA GLY A 175 -5.03 -2.56 -19.91
C GLY A 175 -5.86 -2.49 -18.61
N MET A 176 -5.24 -2.57 -17.44
CA MET A 176 -5.94 -2.53 -16.16
C MET A 176 -5.08 -1.91 -15.05
N THR A 177 -5.74 -1.39 -14.02
CA THR A 177 -5.07 -0.79 -12.85
C THR A 177 -5.70 -1.29 -11.58
N THR A 178 -4.94 -1.40 -10.50
CA THR A 178 -5.47 -1.59 -9.16
C THR A 178 -5.25 -0.34 -8.33
N SER A 179 -6.22 0.00 -7.49
CA SER A 179 -6.16 1.13 -6.55
C SER A 179 -7.08 0.82 -5.38
N ILE A 180 -6.53 0.20 -4.35
CA ILE A 180 -7.25 -0.25 -3.16
C ILE A 180 -6.84 0.66 -2.02
N PRO A 181 -7.79 1.37 -1.37
CA PRO A 181 -7.46 2.23 -0.24
C PRO A 181 -7.09 1.41 0.99
N PRO A 182 -6.20 1.91 1.86
CA PRO A 182 -5.91 1.29 3.15
C PRO A 182 -7.05 1.49 4.15
N HIS A 183 -7.12 0.58 5.15
CA HIS A 183 -8.13 0.58 6.20
C HIS A 183 -7.50 0.37 7.57
N ASN A 184 -8.23 0.72 8.62
CA ASN A 184 -7.78 0.53 9.99
C ASN A 184 -7.65 -0.96 10.33
N LEU A 185 -6.48 -1.36 10.85
CA LEU A 185 -6.17 -2.75 11.18
C LEU A 185 -7.18 -3.35 12.17
N GLY A 186 -7.56 -2.60 13.21
CA GLY A 186 -8.52 -3.06 14.22
C GLY A 186 -9.90 -3.32 13.62
N GLU A 187 -10.41 -2.37 12.81
CA GLU A 187 -11.69 -2.50 12.10
C GLU A 187 -11.69 -3.69 11.14
N VAL A 188 -10.59 -3.89 10.41
CA VAL A 188 -10.44 -5.02 9.47
C VAL A 188 -10.44 -6.37 10.22
N VAL A 189 -9.71 -6.47 11.32
CA VAL A 189 -9.69 -7.68 12.16
C VAL A 189 -11.07 -7.99 12.74
N ASP A 190 -11.81 -6.98 13.17
CA ASP A 190 -13.17 -7.18 13.70
C ASP A 190 -14.16 -7.60 12.60
N ALA A 191 -14.01 -7.08 11.39
CA ALA A 191 -14.78 -7.52 10.23
C ALA A 191 -14.48 -8.98 9.85
N VAL A 192 -13.21 -9.40 9.87
CA VAL A 192 -12.82 -10.81 9.66
C VAL A 192 -13.47 -11.72 10.71
N LYS A 193 -13.42 -11.34 11.99
CA LYS A 193 -14.08 -12.10 13.06
C LYS A 193 -15.61 -12.19 12.86
N ALA A 194 -16.23 -11.12 12.36
CA ALA A 194 -17.66 -11.12 12.06
C ALA A 194 -17.98 -12.07 10.89
N TYR A 195 -17.16 -12.06 9.83
CA TYR A 195 -17.26 -12.99 8.71
C TYR A 195 -17.08 -14.45 9.16
N MET A 196 -16.06 -14.74 9.98
CA MET A 196 -15.83 -16.10 10.52
C MET A 196 -17.00 -16.65 11.35
N ARG A 197 -17.77 -15.77 11.99
CA ARG A 197 -19.00 -16.15 12.76
C ARG A 197 -20.21 -16.32 11.87
N LYS A 198 -20.29 -15.59 10.76
CA LYS A 198 -21.43 -15.57 9.85
C LYS A 198 -20.93 -15.36 8.41
N GLU A 199 -20.62 -16.43 7.69
CA GLU A 199 -20.13 -16.39 6.31
C GLU A 199 -21.12 -15.69 5.35
N SER A 200 -22.43 -15.74 5.66
CA SER A 200 -23.47 -15.07 4.89
C SER A 200 -23.58 -13.56 5.13
N ILE A 201 -22.65 -12.97 5.91
CA ILE A 201 -22.60 -11.52 6.18
C ILE A 201 -22.56 -10.71 4.88
N THR A 202 -23.28 -9.60 4.82
CA THR A 202 -23.33 -8.73 3.64
C THR A 202 -22.29 -7.60 3.73
N ASN A 203 -21.99 -6.94 2.60
CA ASN A 203 -21.12 -5.76 2.58
C ASN A 203 -21.65 -4.64 3.49
N GLU A 204 -22.97 -4.47 3.58
CA GLU A 204 -23.61 -3.49 4.46
C GLU A 204 -23.35 -3.80 5.94
N GLU A 205 -23.50 -5.07 6.34
CA GLU A 205 -23.19 -5.52 7.70
C GLU A 205 -21.69 -5.41 8.02
N LEU A 206 -20.79 -5.68 7.04
CA LEU A 206 -19.35 -5.51 7.20
C LEU A 206 -18.97 -4.04 7.42
N MET A 207 -19.70 -3.10 6.85
CA MET A 207 -19.49 -1.66 7.07
C MET A 207 -19.91 -1.19 8.48
N GLU A 208 -20.55 -2.02 9.28
CA GLU A 208 -20.72 -1.74 10.71
C GLU A 208 -19.38 -1.81 11.46
N TYR A 209 -18.43 -2.61 10.95
CA TYR A 209 -17.07 -2.76 11.46
C TYR A 209 -16.09 -1.85 10.72
N ILE A 210 -16.02 -1.92 9.40
CA ILE A 210 -15.15 -1.08 8.56
C ILE A 210 -15.92 0.19 8.18
N LYS A 211 -15.62 1.30 8.86
CA LYS A 211 -16.33 2.57 8.68
C LYS A 211 -15.98 3.30 7.37
N GLY A 212 -14.86 2.96 6.77
CA GLY A 212 -14.34 3.54 5.56
C GLY A 212 -12.81 3.40 5.45
N PRO A 213 -12.21 3.95 4.39
CA PRO A 213 -10.76 3.99 4.26
C PRO A 213 -10.10 4.78 5.40
N ASP A 214 -8.92 4.31 5.83
CA ASP A 214 -8.07 4.97 6.82
C ASP A 214 -6.71 5.26 6.18
N PHE A 215 -6.56 6.47 5.67
CA PHE A 215 -5.35 6.89 4.99
C PHE A 215 -4.29 7.36 5.99
N PRO A 216 -3.01 6.97 5.81
CA PRO A 216 -1.93 7.37 6.74
C PRO A 216 -1.74 8.89 6.83
N THR A 217 -2.15 9.64 5.81
CA THR A 217 -2.08 11.10 5.78
C THR A 217 -3.25 11.79 6.46
N GLY A 218 -4.21 11.03 6.97
CA GLY A 218 -5.47 11.56 7.50
C GLY A 218 -6.40 12.11 6.41
N GLY A 219 -7.12 13.16 6.73
CA GLY A 219 -8.09 13.80 5.86
C GLY A 219 -9.52 13.27 6.07
N LEU A 220 -10.43 13.73 5.24
CA LEU A 220 -11.87 13.47 5.36
C LEU A 220 -12.41 12.88 4.06
N VAL A 221 -13.17 11.81 4.15
CA VAL A 221 -14.00 11.29 3.05
C VAL A 221 -15.35 12.01 3.08
N ILE A 222 -15.63 12.83 2.07
CA ILE A 222 -16.83 13.69 2.07
C ILE A 222 -18.05 13.05 1.41
N ASN A 223 -17.87 12.06 0.57
CA ASN A 223 -18.96 11.34 -0.10
C ASN A 223 -19.29 9.98 0.57
N LYS A 224 -19.47 9.99 1.88
CA LYS A 224 -19.74 8.77 2.69
C LYS A 224 -20.92 7.94 2.15
N LYS A 225 -21.92 8.58 1.53
CA LYS A 225 -23.10 7.89 0.99
C LYS A 225 -22.77 6.92 -0.16
N ASP A 226 -21.66 7.14 -0.84
CA ASP A 226 -21.25 6.33 -1.99
C ASP A 226 -20.45 5.09 -1.56
N LEU A 227 -20.00 5.03 -0.29
CA LEU A 227 -19.11 3.97 0.20
C LEU A 227 -19.71 2.57 0.04
N LEU A 228 -20.99 2.38 0.35
CA LEU A 228 -21.64 1.08 0.21
C LEU A 228 -21.60 0.59 -1.24
N ASN A 229 -21.89 1.47 -2.19
CA ASN A 229 -21.85 1.13 -3.60
C ASN A 229 -20.42 0.80 -4.05
N ILE A 230 -19.43 1.56 -3.57
CA ILE A 230 -18.01 1.34 -3.88
C ILE A 230 -17.56 -0.03 -3.33
N TYR A 231 -17.88 -0.33 -2.09
CA TYR A 231 -17.50 -1.60 -1.46
C TYR A 231 -18.25 -2.81 -2.02
N SER A 232 -19.47 -2.62 -2.52
CA SER A 232 -20.24 -3.71 -3.15
C SER A 232 -19.84 -3.97 -4.59
N SER A 233 -19.36 -2.95 -5.32
CA SER A 233 -18.94 -3.10 -6.72
C SER A 233 -17.42 -3.28 -6.89
N GLY A 234 -16.63 -2.99 -5.87
CA GLY A 234 -15.18 -2.95 -5.95
C GLY A 234 -14.62 -1.75 -6.72
N THR A 235 -15.47 -0.85 -7.21
CA THR A 235 -15.05 0.30 -8.04
C THR A 235 -15.78 1.57 -7.67
N GLY A 236 -15.12 2.72 -7.85
CA GLY A 236 -15.76 4.01 -7.62
C GLY A 236 -14.78 5.15 -7.39
N LYS A 237 -15.29 6.24 -6.85
CA LYS A 237 -14.52 7.46 -6.60
C LYS A 237 -14.78 7.97 -5.18
N LEU A 238 -13.73 8.08 -4.40
CA LEU A 238 -13.73 8.72 -3.09
C LEU A 238 -13.31 10.18 -3.24
N LYS A 239 -14.05 11.08 -2.63
CA LYS A 239 -13.65 12.49 -2.53
C LYS A 239 -12.95 12.70 -1.20
N LEU A 240 -11.68 13.04 -1.27
CA LEU A 240 -10.81 13.28 -0.11
C LEU A 240 -10.60 14.77 0.06
N ARG A 241 -10.67 15.24 1.30
CA ARG A 241 -10.47 16.63 1.66
C ARG A 241 -9.48 16.73 2.81
N GLY A 242 -8.52 17.67 2.70
CA GLY A 242 -7.61 17.97 3.80
C GLY A 242 -8.33 18.61 4.99
N LYS A 243 -7.79 18.39 6.18
CA LYS A 243 -8.30 18.98 7.41
C LYS A 243 -7.68 20.36 7.64
N VAL A 244 -8.54 21.34 7.76
CA VAL A 244 -8.17 22.74 7.90
C VAL A 244 -8.75 23.32 9.17
N THR A 245 -7.87 23.88 10.03
CA THR A 245 -8.24 24.46 11.32
C THR A 245 -7.92 25.95 11.34
N PHE A 246 -8.83 26.75 11.87
CA PHE A 246 -8.58 28.17 12.10
C PHE A 246 -7.93 28.38 13.47
N GLU A 247 -6.79 29.07 13.51
CA GLU A 247 -6.09 29.47 14.71
C GLU A 247 -6.14 31.01 14.82
N PRO A 248 -6.94 31.57 15.75
CA PRO A 248 -6.99 33.01 15.96
C PRO A 248 -5.69 33.54 16.61
N ALA A 249 -5.34 34.76 16.26
CA ALA A 249 -4.21 35.48 16.88
C ALA A 249 -4.36 35.55 18.42
N LYS A 250 -3.36 35.09 19.14
CA LYS A 250 -3.37 35.05 20.61
C LYS A 250 -2.75 36.33 21.24
N LYS A 251 -1.88 37.03 20.51
CA LYS A 251 -1.15 38.18 20.98
C LYS A 251 -1.34 39.37 20.05
N ARG A 252 -1.17 40.58 20.61
CA ARG A 252 -1.17 41.84 19.84
C ARG A 252 -0.01 41.81 18.83
N GLY A 253 -0.31 41.90 17.54
CA GLY A 253 0.67 41.85 16.46
C GLY A 253 0.77 40.50 15.76
N GLU A 254 0.20 39.42 16.31
CA GLU A 254 0.02 38.16 15.59
C GLU A 254 -1.10 38.27 14.56
N LYS A 255 -1.03 37.44 13.53
CA LYS A 255 -2.06 37.29 12.50
C LYS A 255 -2.88 36.03 12.75
N ASP A 256 -4.12 36.07 12.33
CA ASP A 256 -4.94 34.88 12.28
C ASP A 256 -4.33 33.88 11.27
N LYS A 257 -4.43 32.60 11.56
CA LYS A 257 -3.84 31.53 10.75
C LYS A 257 -4.88 30.50 10.34
N LEU A 258 -4.71 30.01 9.14
CA LEU A 258 -5.41 28.81 8.66
C LEU A 258 -4.36 27.70 8.54
N VAL A 259 -4.55 26.65 9.32
CA VAL A 259 -3.56 25.56 9.44
C VAL A 259 -4.12 24.30 8.81
N ILE A 260 -3.38 23.73 7.88
CA ILE A 260 -3.66 22.43 7.27
C ILE A 260 -2.81 21.40 8.02
N SER A 261 -3.48 20.50 8.75
CA SER A 261 -2.85 19.46 9.57
C SER A 261 -2.92 18.08 8.97
N GLU A 262 -3.84 17.84 8.01
CA GLU A 262 -3.98 16.59 7.29
C GLU A 262 -4.26 16.89 5.82
N ILE A 263 -3.73 16.06 4.93
CA ILE A 263 -3.83 16.24 3.49
C ILE A 263 -4.49 15.03 2.82
N PRO A 264 -5.15 15.21 1.66
CA PRO A 264 -5.57 14.07 0.87
C PRO A 264 -4.40 13.15 0.53
N TYR A 265 -4.60 11.83 0.57
CA TYR A 265 -3.56 10.85 0.23
C TYR A 265 -2.97 11.06 -1.18
N THR A 266 -3.77 11.55 -2.11
CA THR A 266 -3.34 11.92 -3.47
C THR A 266 -2.41 13.13 -3.53
N MET A 267 -2.25 13.85 -2.42
CA MET A 267 -1.43 15.06 -2.34
C MET A 267 0.01 14.78 -1.90
N ILE A 268 0.38 13.54 -1.58
CA ILE A 268 1.74 13.15 -1.18
C ILE A 268 2.76 13.51 -2.26
N GLY A 269 3.97 13.82 -1.84
CA GLY A 269 5.12 14.08 -2.69
C GLY A 269 5.07 15.46 -3.34
N ASN A 270 5.48 15.56 -4.58
CA ASN A 270 5.57 16.82 -5.33
C ASN A 270 4.24 17.60 -5.42
N ASN A 271 3.11 16.98 -5.08
CA ASN A 271 1.82 17.65 -5.05
C ASN A 271 1.69 18.62 -3.87
N ILE A 272 2.48 18.46 -2.79
CA ILE A 272 2.54 19.45 -1.70
C ILE A 272 3.16 20.74 -2.22
N SER A 273 4.33 20.66 -2.87
CA SER A 273 4.97 21.84 -3.49
C SER A 273 4.08 22.49 -4.54
N LYS A 274 3.36 21.68 -5.33
CA LYS A 274 2.39 22.19 -6.28
C LYS A 274 1.24 22.92 -5.59
N PHE A 275 0.70 22.41 -4.49
CA PHE A 275 -0.33 23.08 -3.71
C PHE A 275 0.15 24.45 -3.18
N LEU A 276 1.38 24.53 -2.69
CA LEU A 276 1.97 25.81 -2.27
C LEU A 276 2.03 26.80 -3.42
N SER A 277 2.54 26.37 -4.58
CA SER A 277 2.63 27.19 -5.78
C SER A 277 1.26 27.63 -6.31
N ASP A 278 0.29 26.72 -6.35
CA ASP A 278 -1.08 27.03 -6.75
C ASP A 278 -1.72 28.06 -5.81
N THR A 279 -1.46 27.96 -4.51
CA THR A 279 -1.96 28.92 -3.50
C THR A 279 -1.31 30.29 -3.67
N VAL A 280 -0.01 30.35 -3.93
CA VAL A 280 0.70 31.61 -4.25
C VAL A 280 0.12 32.24 -5.51
N ALA A 281 -0.14 31.45 -6.54
CA ALA A 281 -0.77 31.93 -7.78
C ALA A 281 -2.17 32.52 -7.55
N LEU A 282 -2.96 32.01 -6.60
CA LEU A 282 -4.26 32.60 -6.22
C LEU A 282 -4.09 34.01 -5.61
N ILE A 283 -3.01 34.25 -4.88
CA ILE A 283 -2.68 35.56 -4.29
C ILE A 283 -2.21 36.52 -5.40
N GLU A 284 -1.25 36.12 -6.20
CA GLU A 284 -0.67 36.94 -7.28
C GLU A 284 -1.71 37.35 -8.33
N ASN A 285 -2.56 36.43 -8.73
CA ASN A 285 -3.68 36.68 -9.66
C ASN A 285 -4.87 37.42 -9.03
N LYS A 286 -4.74 37.84 -7.77
CA LYS A 286 -5.77 38.59 -7.02
C LYS A 286 -7.12 37.87 -6.94
N VAL A 287 -7.12 36.54 -6.99
CA VAL A 287 -8.34 35.71 -6.80
C VAL A 287 -8.79 35.79 -5.34
N THR A 288 -7.81 35.90 -4.42
CA THR A 288 -8.03 36.22 -3.01
C THR A 288 -7.02 37.26 -2.52
N THR A 289 -7.45 38.10 -1.60
CA THR A 289 -6.59 39.05 -0.87
C THR A 289 -6.54 38.73 0.60
N ASP A 290 -7.15 37.66 1.03
CA ASP A 290 -7.31 37.26 2.42
C ASP A 290 -6.08 36.54 2.98
N ILE A 291 -5.26 35.95 2.09
CA ILE A 291 -3.98 35.31 2.45
C ILE A 291 -2.87 36.34 2.30
N LEU A 292 -2.06 36.49 3.34
CA LEU A 292 -0.90 37.37 3.36
C LEU A 292 0.39 36.62 3.04
N ASP A 293 0.50 35.40 3.57
CA ASP A 293 1.68 34.54 3.40
C ASP A 293 1.30 33.06 3.53
N ILE A 294 2.11 32.18 2.96
CA ILE A 294 1.99 30.73 3.10
C ILE A 294 3.36 30.15 3.45
N SER A 295 3.41 29.34 4.49
CA SER A 295 4.61 28.65 4.92
C SER A 295 4.33 27.15 5.13
N ASN A 296 5.35 26.34 4.84
CA ASN A 296 5.34 24.93 5.15
C ASN A 296 6.19 24.72 6.42
N GLU A 297 5.52 24.40 7.51
CA GLU A 297 6.12 24.14 8.83
C GLU A 297 6.07 22.62 9.14
N SER A 298 5.85 21.77 8.13
CA SER A 298 5.79 20.31 8.31
C SER A 298 7.12 19.78 8.84
N SER A 299 7.04 18.75 9.67
CA SER A 299 8.20 18.12 10.30
C SER A 299 7.96 16.60 10.42
N LYS A 300 8.88 15.90 11.07
CA LYS A 300 8.69 14.49 11.44
C LYS A 300 7.46 14.23 12.32
N ASP A 301 6.93 15.26 12.96
CA ASP A 301 5.76 15.17 13.85
C ASP A 301 4.43 15.29 13.06
N GLY A 302 4.51 15.56 11.75
CA GLY A 302 3.35 15.60 10.86
C GLY A 302 3.31 16.82 9.93
N ILE A 303 2.24 16.88 9.15
CA ILE A 303 1.94 17.96 8.21
C ILE A 303 1.49 19.22 8.98
N ARG A 304 2.10 20.34 8.67
CA ARG A 304 1.69 21.66 9.15
C ARG A 304 1.95 22.71 8.06
N ILE A 305 0.96 22.99 7.24
CA ILE A 305 1.01 24.07 6.27
C ILE A 305 0.19 25.24 6.82
N VAL A 306 0.80 26.41 6.93
CA VAL A 306 0.22 27.58 7.58
C VAL A 306 0.01 28.70 6.57
N LEU A 307 -1.23 29.21 6.51
CA LEU A 307 -1.59 30.40 5.77
C LEU A 307 -1.87 31.53 6.75
N GLU A 308 -1.10 32.60 6.67
CA GLU A 308 -1.36 33.82 7.45
C GLU A 308 -2.47 34.63 6.81
N LEU A 309 -3.45 35.03 7.59
CA LEU A 309 -4.64 35.71 7.11
C LEU A 309 -4.62 37.21 7.37
N ARG A 310 -5.28 37.95 6.50
CA ARG A 310 -5.62 39.34 6.73
C ARG A 310 -6.66 39.44 7.87
N LYS A 311 -6.58 40.48 8.67
CA LYS A 311 -7.54 40.75 9.74
C LYS A 311 -8.96 40.88 9.15
N GLY A 312 -9.89 40.07 9.66
CA GLY A 312 -11.28 40.02 9.20
C GLY A 312 -11.51 39.23 7.91
N ALA A 313 -10.57 38.38 7.53
CA ALA A 313 -10.75 37.47 6.40
C ALA A 313 -11.94 36.51 6.60
N ASP A 314 -12.68 36.25 5.53
CA ASP A 314 -13.76 35.26 5.53
C ASP A 314 -13.17 33.85 5.42
N VAL A 315 -13.01 33.21 6.56
CA VAL A 315 -12.37 31.88 6.69
C VAL A 315 -13.13 30.80 5.91
N GLU A 316 -14.45 30.78 5.95
CA GLU A 316 -15.24 29.74 5.29
C GLU A 316 -15.22 29.92 3.76
N ARG A 317 -15.29 31.14 3.29
CA ARG A 317 -15.13 31.44 1.86
C ARG A 317 -13.73 31.02 1.38
N LEU A 318 -12.69 31.29 2.19
CA LEU A 318 -11.32 30.94 1.85
C LEU A 318 -11.10 29.43 1.82
N LYS A 319 -11.61 28.67 2.80
CA LYS A 319 -11.58 27.20 2.79
C LYS A 319 -12.23 26.65 1.52
N ASN A 320 -13.42 27.14 1.18
CA ASN A 320 -14.14 26.70 -0.01
C ASN A 320 -13.40 27.04 -1.31
N LEU A 321 -12.70 28.17 -1.36
CA LEU A 321 -11.86 28.56 -2.49
C LEU A 321 -10.67 27.58 -2.64
N LEU A 322 -9.98 27.28 -1.56
CA LEU A 322 -8.85 26.32 -1.56
C LEU A 322 -9.30 24.93 -1.99
N TYR A 323 -10.39 24.40 -1.45
CA TYR A 323 -10.96 23.12 -1.87
C TYR A 323 -11.33 23.07 -3.35
N LYS A 324 -11.86 24.16 -3.89
CA LYS A 324 -12.31 24.23 -5.29
C LYS A 324 -11.16 24.44 -6.29
N LYS A 325 -10.10 25.12 -5.88
CA LYS A 325 -9.04 25.61 -6.80
C LYS A 325 -7.70 24.90 -6.64
N THR A 326 -7.55 24.08 -5.61
CA THR A 326 -6.30 23.37 -5.31
C THR A 326 -6.56 21.87 -5.07
N LYS A 327 -5.49 21.11 -4.93
CA LYS A 327 -5.56 19.68 -4.57
C LYS A 327 -5.89 19.39 -3.10
N LEU A 328 -6.26 20.40 -2.32
CA LEU A 328 -6.71 20.20 -0.94
C LEU A 328 -8.05 19.43 -0.85
N GLU A 329 -8.81 19.39 -1.93
CA GLU A 329 -9.84 18.42 -2.21
C GLU A 329 -9.50 17.71 -3.51
N ASP A 330 -9.44 16.38 -3.47
CA ASP A 330 -9.09 15.59 -4.64
C ASP A 330 -9.89 14.27 -4.66
N THR A 331 -9.85 13.59 -5.78
CA THR A 331 -10.57 12.33 -5.98
C THR A 331 -9.59 11.17 -6.00
N PHE A 332 -9.83 10.18 -5.14
CA PHE A 332 -9.16 8.89 -5.16
C PHE A 332 -10.03 7.89 -5.93
N GLY A 333 -9.51 7.37 -7.04
CA GLY A 333 -10.21 6.33 -7.80
C GLY A 333 -10.02 4.97 -7.12
N VAL A 334 -11.12 4.30 -6.80
CA VAL A 334 -11.10 2.95 -6.24
C VAL A 334 -11.28 1.93 -7.35
N ASN A 335 -10.41 0.94 -7.40
CA ASN A 335 -10.53 -0.26 -8.21
C ASN A 335 -9.88 -1.42 -7.45
N MET A 336 -10.69 -2.25 -6.81
CA MET A 336 -10.24 -3.35 -5.95
C MET A 336 -9.91 -4.59 -6.78
N LEU A 337 -8.98 -4.43 -7.72
CA LEU A 337 -8.52 -5.47 -8.62
C LEU A 337 -7.34 -6.24 -7.98
N ALA A 338 -7.45 -7.55 -7.88
CA ALA A 338 -6.41 -8.43 -7.33
C ALA A 338 -6.33 -9.73 -8.14
N ILE A 339 -5.30 -10.54 -7.89
CA ILE A 339 -5.19 -11.88 -8.47
C ILE A 339 -5.89 -12.87 -7.56
N VAL A 340 -6.86 -13.60 -8.13
CA VAL A 340 -7.58 -14.72 -7.50
C VAL A 340 -7.37 -15.94 -8.40
N ASP A 341 -6.82 -17.01 -7.86
CA ASP A 341 -6.54 -18.25 -8.60
C ASP A 341 -5.84 -18.02 -9.94
N GLY A 342 -4.83 -17.14 -9.94
CA GLY A 342 -4.03 -16.80 -11.12
C GLY A 342 -4.74 -15.88 -12.13
N ARG A 343 -5.90 -15.32 -11.83
CA ARG A 343 -6.68 -14.44 -12.70
C ARG A 343 -6.94 -13.08 -12.06
N PRO A 344 -6.92 -11.98 -12.82
CA PRO A 344 -7.28 -10.68 -12.32
C PRO A 344 -8.81 -10.58 -12.14
N GLU A 345 -9.24 -10.29 -10.92
CA GLU A 345 -10.65 -10.13 -10.57
C GLU A 345 -10.87 -8.84 -9.75
N THR A 346 -11.97 -8.13 -10.03
CA THR A 346 -12.41 -7.01 -9.21
C THR A 346 -13.26 -7.55 -8.08
N LEU A 347 -12.75 -7.37 -6.86
CA LEU A 347 -13.38 -7.89 -5.65
C LEU A 347 -14.20 -6.79 -4.96
N ASP A 348 -15.32 -7.18 -4.36
CA ASP A 348 -16.03 -6.38 -3.37
C ASP A 348 -15.36 -6.50 -1.99
N LEU A 349 -15.81 -5.73 -1.00
CA LEU A 349 -15.23 -5.76 0.34
C LEU A 349 -15.30 -7.17 0.97
N LYS A 350 -16.46 -7.84 0.82
CA LYS A 350 -16.65 -9.19 1.31
C LYS A 350 -15.71 -10.17 0.61
N GLY A 351 -15.59 -10.11 -0.70
CA GLY A 351 -14.74 -11.00 -1.49
C GLY A 351 -13.27 -10.93 -1.09
N ILE A 352 -12.74 -9.75 -0.72
CA ILE A 352 -11.38 -9.63 -0.21
C ILE A 352 -11.25 -10.35 1.15
N ILE A 353 -12.19 -10.17 2.07
CA ILE A 353 -12.19 -10.81 3.37
C ILE A 353 -12.35 -12.34 3.22
N GLU A 354 -13.21 -12.79 2.32
CA GLU A 354 -13.47 -14.19 2.03
C GLU A 354 -12.22 -14.90 1.50
N ASN A 355 -11.60 -14.38 0.44
CA ASN A 355 -10.39 -14.96 -0.15
C ASN A 355 -9.26 -15.09 0.88
N HIS A 356 -9.03 -14.04 1.67
CA HIS A 356 -8.02 -14.09 2.72
C HIS A 356 -8.38 -15.09 3.84
N THR A 357 -9.63 -15.11 4.29
CA THR A 357 -10.05 -15.99 5.40
C THR A 357 -10.01 -17.45 4.99
N GLN A 358 -10.42 -17.77 3.78
CA GLN A 358 -10.32 -19.12 3.22
C GLN A 358 -8.86 -19.59 3.18
N PHE A 359 -7.98 -18.76 2.64
CA PHE A 359 -6.54 -19.03 2.64
C PHE A 359 -5.97 -19.20 4.05
N TYR A 360 -6.39 -18.38 5.01
CA TYR A 360 -5.94 -18.49 6.40
C TYR A 360 -6.42 -19.80 7.06
N TYR A 361 -7.59 -20.30 6.72
CA TYR A 361 -8.05 -21.63 7.17
C TYR A 361 -7.16 -22.74 6.60
N GLU A 362 -6.77 -22.66 5.34
CA GLU A 362 -5.89 -23.64 4.69
C GLU A 362 -4.51 -23.65 5.36
N VAL A 363 -3.90 -22.49 5.57
CA VAL A 363 -2.62 -22.32 6.28
C VAL A 363 -2.70 -22.89 7.70
N THR A 364 -3.77 -22.58 8.43
CA THR A 364 -3.95 -23.04 9.80
C THR A 364 -4.11 -24.56 9.84
N ARG A 365 -4.89 -25.14 8.93
CA ARG A 365 -5.06 -26.59 8.81
C ARG A 365 -3.72 -27.28 8.52
N SER A 366 -2.93 -26.77 7.57
CA SER A 366 -1.61 -27.31 7.22
C SER A 366 -0.66 -27.23 8.41
N CYS A 367 -0.65 -26.13 9.16
CA CYS A 367 0.15 -25.96 10.36
C CYS A 367 -0.22 -26.98 11.45
N LEU A 368 -1.51 -27.25 11.66
CA LEU A 368 -1.99 -28.23 12.64
C LEU A 368 -1.62 -29.67 12.23
N LEU A 369 -1.75 -30.01 10.96
CA LEU A 369 -1.32 -31.32 10.45
C LEU A 369 0.18 -31.52 10.63
N TYR A 370 1.01 -30.56 10.26
CA TYR A 370 2.45 -30.60 10.45
C TYR A 370 2.86 -30.85 11.91
N THR A 371 2.18 -30.16 12.86
CA THR A 371 2.45 -30.35 14.28
C THR A 371 1.99 -31.70 14.81
N SER A 372 0.91 -32.27 14.26
CA SER A 372 0.44 -33.61 14.60
C SER A 372 1.42 -34.67 14.12
N ASP A 373 1.83 -34.62 12.84
CA ASP A 373 2.79 -35.56 12.26
C ASP A 373 4.15 -35.54 13.00
N ALA A 374 4.63 -34.33 13.33
CA ALA A 374 5.87 -34.16 14.10
C ALA A 374 5.77 -34.71 15.55
N ALA A 375 4.55 -34.77 16.13
CA ALA A 375 4.32 -35.38 17.43
C ALA A 375 4.30 -36.93 17.32
N ASP A 376 3.69 -37.48 16.29
CA ASP A 376 3.63 -38.92 16.03
C ASP A 376 5.02 -39.51 15.72
N ASP A 377 5.86 -38.79 14.95
CA ASP A 377 7.22 -39.14 14.67
C ASP A 377 8.09 -39.23 15.95
N ARG A 378 7.85 -38.35 16.92
CA ARG A 378 8.57 -38.41 18.23
C ARG A 378 8.14 -39.59 19.08
N ILE A 379 6.88 -39.99 19.03
CA ILE A 379 6.36 -41.15 19.78
C ILE A 379 6.87 -42.48 19.16
N SER A 380 7.17 -42.48 17.87
CA SER A 380 7.70 -43.69 17.19
C SER A 380 9.19 -43.96 17.38
N VAL A 381 9.94 -43.04 18.02
CA VAL A 381 11.40 -43.14 18.23
C VAL A 381 11.75 -43.57 19.69
N ASP A 382 10.79 -43.57 20.60
CA ASP A 382 10.90 -44.09 21.96
C ASP A 382 10.39 -45.56 22.06
#